data_c4baa0d275c47ffb8dbcb43379d8551f
#
_entry.id   c4baa0d275c47ffb8dbcb43379d8551f
#
_cell.length_a   1.000
_cell.length_b   1.000
_cell.length_c   1.000
_cell.angle_alpha   90.00
_cell.angle_beta   90.00
_cell.angle_gamma   90.00
#
_symmetry.space_group_name_H-M   'P 1'
#
loop_
_entity.id
_entity.type
_entity.pdbx_description
1 polymer ?
#
loop_
_entity_poly.entity_id
_entity_poly.type
_entity_poly.pdbx_seq_one_letter_code
_entity_poly.pdbx_strand_id
1 'polypeptide(L)'
;MEMKRLTDSNKEIPTLVDNAEYWLKVYFKLKDYEDLEEQGRLIRLPCKVGDTLYKIIVDKYTKCSLHDKEFSLNCEYCEEKCDSKAIYVIKDFTVFDINEIIFYMKSIGKTVFLTKSEAEAKLKELRGEENGTME
;
A
#
# COMPACT_ATOMS: atom_id res chain seq x y z
N MET A 1 -23.08 14.81 1.41
CA MET A 1 -22.90 15.74 2.54
C MET A 1 -21.47 16.26 2.55
N GLU A 2 -21.34 17.54 2.41
CA GLU A 2 -20.03 18.16 2.36
C GLU A 2 -19.43 18.28 3.76
N MET A 3 -18.25 17.71 3.96
CA MET A 3 -17.57 17.76 5.25
C MET A 3 -16.74 19.02 5.34
N LYS A 4 -17.24 19.96 6.12
CA LYS A 4 -16.52 21.19 6.36
C LYS A 4 -15.45 20.97 7.42
N ARG A 5 -14.23 21.32 7.09
CA ARG A 5 -13.11 21.18 8.01
C ARG A 5 -13.21 22.25 9.11
N LEU A 6 -13.09 21.83 10.36
CA LEU A 6 -13.12 22.73 11.51
C LEU A 6 -11.73 23.18 11.95
N THR A 7 -10.68 22.51 11.47
CA THR A 7 -9.31 22.87 11.81
C THR A 7 -8.57 23.36 10.57
N ASP A 8 -7.62 24.26 10.79
CA ASP A 8 -6.79 24.78 9.71
C ASP A 8 -5.34 24.68 10.18
N SER A 9 -4.52 23.92 9.47
CA SER A 9 -3.13 23.68 9.84
C SER A 9 -2.27 24.94 9.82
N ASN A 10 -2.75 25.99 9.15
CA ASN A 10 -2.01 27.24 9.02
C ASN A 10 -2.43 28.31 10.02
N LYS A 11 -3.40 28.00 10.86
CA LYS A 11 -3.91 28.96 11.85
C LYS A 11 -3.57 28.49 13.26
N GLU A 12 -3.37 29.48 14.12
CA GLU A 12 -3.16 29.20 15.53
C GLU A 12 -4.44 28.64 16.15
N ILE A 13 -4.29 27.91 17.24
CA ILE A 13 -5.44 27.36 17.96
C ILE A 13 -6.24 28.52 18.56
N PRO A 14 -7.55 28.61 18.25
CA PRO A 14 -8.39 29.67 18.84
C PRO A 14 -8.46 29.54 20.34
N THR A 15 -8.51 30.67 21.03
CA THR A 15 -8.70 30.65 22.47
C THR A 15 -10.17 30.42 22.79
N LEU A 16 -10.46 29.93 24.01
CA LEU A 16 -11.83 29.66 24.45
C LEU A 16 -12.70 30.90 24.45
N VAL A 17 -12.09 32.06 24.62
CA VAL A 17 -12.81 33.33 24.67
C VAL A 17 -13.31 33.76 23.30
N ASP A 18 -12.63 33.34 22.27
CA ASP A 18 -12.88 33.86 20.92
C ASP A 18 -14.16 33.34 20.27
N ASN A 19 -14.56 32.10 20.52
CA ASN A 19 -15.72 31.56 19.83
C ASN A 19 -16.24 30.26 20.48
N ALA A 20 -17.21 30.44 21.39
CA ALA A 20 -17.83 29.31 22.08
C ALA A 20 -18.54 28.36 21.10
N GLU A 21 -19.17 28.93 20.06
CA GLU A 21 -19.86 28.11 19.04
C GLU A 21 -18.87 27.23 18.30
N TYR A 22 -17.70 27.75 17.99
CA TYR A 22 -16.65 26.97 17.35
C TYR A 22 -16.25 25.77 18.21
N TRP A 23 -16.04 25.98 19.50
CA TRP A 23 -15.65 24.90 20.41
C TRP A 23 -16.73 23.84 20.56
N LEU A 24 -18.01 24.23 20.51
CA LEU A 24 -19.11 23.28 20.53
C LEU A 24 -19.10 22.41 19.26
N LYS A 25 -18.84 23.02 18.11
CA LYS A 25 -18.74 22.28 16.85
C LYS A 25 -17.58 21.30 16.89
N VAL A 26 -16.44 21.71 17.43
CA VAL A 26 -15.26 20.83 17.58
C VAL A 26 -15.60 19.65 18.49
N TYR A 27 -16.25 19.92 19.62
CA TYR A 27 -16.65 18.89 20.57
C TYR A 27 -17.55 17.85 19.92
N PHE A 28 -18.60 18.28 19.25
CA PHE A 28 -19.55 17.34 18.64
C PHE A 28 -18.93 16.55 17.51
N LYS A 29 -18.07 17.17 16.72
CA LYS A 29 -17.39 16.47 15.64
C LYS A 29 -16.41 15.41 16.18
N LEU A 30 -15.68 15.77 17.23
CA LEU A 30 -14.78 14.83 17.88
C LEU A 30 -15.56 13.66 18.47
N LYS A 31 -16.69 13.95 19.12
CA LYS A 31 -17.54 12.91 19.69
C LYS A 31 -18.01 11.92 18.61
N ASP A 32 -18.41 12.43 17.45
CA ASP A 32 -18.84 11.57 16.34
C ASP A 32 -17.73 10.63 15.91
N TYR A 33 -16.50 11.11 15.79
CA TYR A 33 -15.36 10.26 15.42
C TYR A 33 -15.05 9.23 16.51
N GLU A 34 -15.11 9.63 17.77
CA GLU A 34 -14.88 8.72 18.89
C GLU A 34 -15.94 7.62 18.93
N ASP A 35 -17.21 7.99 18.70
CA ASP A 35 -18.29 7.01 18.64
C ASP A 35 -18.10 6.00 17.52
N LEU A 36 -17.66 6.47 16.35
CA LEU A 36 -17.36 5.59 15.23
C LEU A 36 -16.21 4.65 15.54
N GLU A 37 -15.19 5.14 16.22
CA GLU A 37 -14.05 4.33 16.62
C GLU A 37 -14.46 3.24 17.62
N GLU A 38 -15.25 3.60 18.63
CA GLU A 38 -15.75 2.64 19.62
C GLU A 38 -16.62 1.55 18.99
N GLN A 39 -17.38 1.92 17.94
CA GLN A 39 -18.23 0.97 17.23
C GLN A 39 -17.45 0.13 16.22
N GLY A 40 -16.16 0.35 16.05
CA GLY A 40 -15.37 -0.34 15.06
C GLY A 40 -15.73 0.03 13.63
N ARG A 41 -16.34 1.19 13.44
CA ARG A 41 -16.78 1.67 12.12
C ARG A 41 -15.82 2.67 11.49
N LEU A 42 -14.80 3.09 12.24
CA LEU A 42 -13.81 4.02 11.73
C LEU A 42 -12.60 3.24 11.22
N ILE A 43 -12.29 3.39 9.95
CA ILE A 43 -11.16 2.71 9.32
C ILE A 43 -10.13 3.75 8.91
N ARG A 44 -8.88 3.53 9.31
CA ARG A 44 -7.78 4.36 8.85
C ARG A 44 -7.21 3.74 7.59
N LEU A 45 -7.26 4.48 6.50
CA LEU A 45 -6.71 4.02 5.25
C LEU A 45 -5.20 4.27 5.23
N PRO A 46 -4.42 3.33 4.64
CA PRO A 46 -2.97 3.48 4.59
C PRO A 46 -2.50 4.58 3.63
N CYS A 47 -3.37 4.97 2.72
CA CYS A 47 -3.09 6.01 1.73
C CYS A 47 -4.39 6.66 1.31
N LYS A 48 -4.33 7.61 0.42
CA LYS A 48 -5.53 8.31 -0.07
C LYS A 48 -5.68 8.13 -1.58
N VAL A 49 -6.88 8.39 -2.07
CA VAL A 49 -7.16 8.35 -3.51
C VAL A 49 -6.26 9.38 -4.21
N GLY A 50 -5.62 8.95 -5.28
CA GLY A 50 -4.67 9.77 -6.01
C GLY A 50 -3.21 9.48 -5.68
N ASP A 51 -2.95 8.75 -4.60
CA ASP A 51 -1.59 8.36 -4.24
C ASP A 51 -1.07 7.30 -5.20
N THR A 52 0.24 7.30 -5.38
CA THR A 52 0.91 6.28 -6.20
C THR A 52 1.44 5.19 -5.29
N LEU A 53 1.11 3.96 -5.62
CA LEU A 53 1.60 2.78 -4.91
C LEU A 53 2.52 1.99 -5.84
N TYR A 54 3.33 1.12 -5.24
CA TYR A 54 4.30 0.32 -5.97
C TYR A 54 4.06 -1.14 -5.66
N LYS A 55 3.87 -1.94 -6.70
CA LYS A 55 3.66 -3.38 -6.51
C LYS A 55 4.75 -4.18 -7.20
N ILE A 56 5.07 -5.32 -6.63
CA ILE A 56 6.03 -6.25 -7.22
C ILE A 56 5.23 -7.32 -7.94
N ILE A 57 5.50 -7.49 -9.21
CA ILE A 57 4.83 -8.50 -10.04
C ILE A 57 5.87 -9.36 -10.72
N VAL A 58 5.42 -10.51 -11.19
CA VAL A 58 6.27 -11.37 -12.02
C VAL A 58 6.16 -10.86 -13.46
N ASP A 59 7.27 -10.43 -14.02
CA ASP A 59 7.31 -9.97 -15.41
C ASP A 59 7.37 -11.14 -16.35
N LYS A 60 8.29 -12.06 -16.07
CA LYS A 60 8.48 -13.25 -16.89
C LYS A 60 9.23 -14.31 -16.09
N TYR A 61 9.34 -15.47 -16.67
CA TYR A 61 10.13 -16.54 -16.07
C TYR A 61 11.36 -16.80 -16.93
N THR A 62 12.46 -17.22 -16.32
CA THR A 62 13.65 -17.61 -17.05
C THR A 62 13.38 -18.89 -17.81
N LYS A 63 14.16 -19.12 -18.86
CA LYS A 63 14.04 -20.37 -19.60
C LYS A 63 14.49 -21.55 -18.75
N CYS A 64 13.82 -22.66 -18.92
CA CYS A 64 14.18 -23.90 -18.25
C CYS A 64 15.43 -24.49 -18.90
N SER A 65 16.42 -24.86 -18.11
CA SER A 65 17.67 -25.44 -18.63
C SER A 65 17.44 -26.76 -19.35
N LEU A 66 16.37 -27.46 -18.99
CA LEU A 66 16.09 -28.78 -19.61
C LEU A 66 15.38 -28.65 -20.95
N HIS A 67 14.71 -27.58 -21.25
CA HIS A 67 13.90 -27.43 -22.45
C HIS A 67 14.23 -26.23 -23.32
N ASP A 68 15.00 -25.32 -22.83
CA ASP A 68 15.27 -24.07 -23.53
C ASP A 68 13.98 -23.35 -23.93
N LYS A 69 12.95 -23.51 -23.11
CA LYS A 69 11.66 -22.87 -23.28
C LYS A 69 11.31 -22.06 -22.04
N GLU A 70 10.53 -21.01 -22.23
CA GLU A 70 10.04 -20.23 -21.11
C GLU A 70 9.08 -21.06 -20.26
N PHE A 71 9.00 -20.72 -18.99
CA PHE A 71 8.13 -21.42 -18.07
C PHE A 71 6.68 -21.43 -18.59
N SER A 72 6.06 -22.58 -18.47
CA SER A 72 4.65 -22.74 -18.78
C SER A 72 3.98 -23.50 -17.64
N LEU A 73 2.82 -23.03 -17.24
CA LEU A 73 2.03 -23.70 -16.19
C LEU A 73 1.63 -25.12 -16.61
N ASN A 74 1.64 -25.37 -17.92
CA ASN A 74 1.26 -26.66 -18.48
C ASN A 74 2.46 -27.51 -18.89
N CYS A 75 3.65 -27.20 -18.36
CA CYS A 75 4.84 -27.97 -18.67
C CYS A 75 4.77 -29.34 -17.99
N GLU A 76 4.71 -30.37 -18.77
CA GLU A 76 4.59 -31.74 -18.28
C GLU A 76 5.95 -32.48 -18.23
N TYR A 77 6.99 -31.82 -18.72
CA TYR A 77 8.27 -32.52 -18.93
C TYR A 77 9.17 -32.62 -17.72
N CYS A 78 9.19 -31.58 -16.91
CA CYS A 78 10.13 -31.55 -15.78
C CYS A 78 9.46 -31.65 -14.42
N GLU A 79 8.16 -31.57 -14.34
CA GLU A 79 7.43 -31.65 -13.07
C GLU A 79 8.11 -30.84 -11.96
N GLU A 80 8.72 -31.52 -11.00
CA GLU A 80 9.36 -30.87 -9.85
C GLU A 80 10.80 -30.45 -10.13
N LYS A 81 11.32 -30.74 -11.31
CA LYS A 81 12.72 -30.46 -11.64
C LYS A 81 12.93 -29.17 -12.44
N CYS A 82 11.87 -28.40 -12.62
CA CYS A 82 11.97 -27.17 -13.38
C CYS A 82 12.82 -26.14 -12.62
N ASP A 83 13.86 -25.63 -13.27
CA ASP A 83 14.71 -24.61 -12.69
C ASP A 83 14.39 -23.19 -13.19
N SER A 84 13.26 -23.05 -13.87
CA SER A 84 12.79 -21.74 -14.29
C SER A 84 12.49 -20.86 -13.07
N LYS A 85 12.97 -19.64 -13.11
CA LYS A 85 12.81 -18.70 -11.99
C LYS A 85 11.98 -17.51 -12.40
N ALA A 86 11.17 -17.02 -11.48
CA ALA A 86 10.38 -15.82 -11.69
C ALA A 86 11.29 -14.60 -11.69
N ILE A 87 11.07 -13.71 -12.63
CA ILE A 87 11.75 -12.42 -12.67
C ILE A 87 10.76 -11.37 -12.22
N TYR A 88 11.05 -10.74 -11.08
CA TYR A 88 10.19 -9.76 -10.46
C TYR A 88 10.54 -8.35 -10.89
N VAL A 89 9.54 -7.53 -11.07
CA VAL A 89 9.72 -6.11 -11.38
C VAL A 89 8.76 -5.28 -10.53
N ILE A 90 9.10 -4.01 -10.37
CA ILE A 90 8.25 -3.06 -9.66
C ILE A 90 7.40 -2.34 -10.68
N LYS A 91 6.11 -2.26 -10.42
CA LYS A 91 5.18 -1.51 -11.25
C LYS A 91 4.42 -0.51 -10.38
N ASP A 92 4.48 0.75 -10.77
CA ASP A 92 3.75 1.79 -10.07
C ASP A 92 2.33 1.90 -10.61
N PHE A 93 1.42 2.34 -9.76
CA PHE A 93 0.03 2.58 -10.17
C PHE A 93 -0.58 3.62 -9.26
N THR A 94 -1.54 4.36 -9.79
CA THR A 94 -2.27 5.38 -9.03
C THR A 94 -3.60 4.83 -8.57
N VAL A 95 -3.91 5.07 -7.31
CA VAL A 95 -5.19 4.64 -6.74
C VAL A 95 -6.31 5.54 -7.24
N PHE A 96 -7.32 4.96 -7.84
CA PHE A 96 -8.45 5.71 -8.39
C PHE A 96 -9.62 5.86 -7.42
N ASP A 97 -9.84 4.89 -6.55
CA ASP A 97 -10.95 4.96 -5.61
C ASP A 97 -10.64 4.22 -4.30
N ILE A 98 -11.56 4.37 -3.35
CA ILE A 98 -11.41 3.77 -2.03
C ILE A 98 -11.44 2.24 -2.10
N ASN A 99 -12.19 1.68 -3.03
CA ASN A 99 -12.28 0.23 -3.17
C ASN A 99 -10.93 -0.38 -3.52
N GLU A 100 -10.12 0.30 -4.31
CA GLU A 100 -8.77 -0.15 -4.63
C GLU A 100 -7.90 -0.15 -3.37
N ILE A 101 -8.01 0.88 -2.54
CA ILE A 101 -7.25 0.96 -1.29
C ILE A 101 -7.61 -0.23 -0.40
N ILE A 102 -8.90 -0.49 -0.24
CA ILE A 102 -9.37 -1.61 0.57
C ILE A 102 -8.87 -2.94 0.01
N PHE A 103 -8.91 -3.08 -1.30
CA PHE A 103 -8.43 -4.29 -1.97
C PHE A 103 -6.96 -4.56 -1.67
N TYR A 104 -6.13 -3.52 -1.70
CA TYR A 104 -4.70 -3.68 -1.50
C TYR A 104 -4.24 -3.61 -0.04
N MET A 105 -5.12 -3.24 0.90
CA MET A 105 -4.73 -3.09 2.31
C MET A 105 -3.98 -4.28 2.88
N LYS A 106 -4.43 -5.49 2.57
CA LYS A 106 -3.82 -6.71 3.08
C LYS A 106 -2.47 -7.01 2.45
N SER A 107 -2.21 -6.44 1.28
CA SER A 107 -0.98 -6.68 0.53
C SER A 107 0.10 -5.63 0.82
N ILE A 108 -0.27 -4.53 1.46
CA ILE A 108 0.69 -3.47 1.79
C ILE A 108 1.73 -3.99 2.76
N GLY A 109 2.99 -3.80 2.43
CA GLY A 109 4.11 -4.34 3.18
C GLY A 109 4.54 -5.72 2.73
N LYS A 110 3.77 -6.38 1.87
CA LYS A 110 4.08 -7.71 1.37
C LYS A 110 4.41 -7.68 -0.13
N THR A 111 3.46 -7.28 -0.95
CA THR A 111 3.62 -7.19 -2.41
C THR A 111 3.34 -5.79 -2.95
N VAL A 112 2.67 -4.96 -2.15
CA VAL A 112 2.34 -3.58 -2.48
C VAL A 112 2.99 -2.68 -1.44
N PHE A 113 3.57 -1.56 -1.87
CA PHE A 113 4.32 -0.68 -0.99
C PHE A 113 3.92 0.77 -1.20
N LEU A 114 4.02 1.55 -0.14
CA LEU A 114 3.66 2.97 -0.18
C LEU A 114 4.77 3.82 -0.78
N THR A 115 6.01 3.34 -0.73
CA THR A 115 7.15 4.06 -1.30
C THR A 115 7.95 3.15 -2.22
N LYS A 116 8.61 3.78 -3.19
CA LYS A 116 9.46 3.06 -4.13
C LYS A 116 10.63 2.38 -3.42
N SER A 117 11.18 3.06 -2.42
CA SER A 117 12.30 2.56 -1.64
C SER A 117 11.99 1.23 -0.96
N GLU A 118 10.80 1.13 -0.35
CA GLU A 118 10.37 -0.10 0.28
C GLU A 118 10.19 -1.23 -0.73
N ALA A 119 9.62 -0.91 -1.90
CA ALA A 119 9.44 -1.88 -2.97
C ALA A 119 10.79 -2.38 -3.49
N GLU A 120 11.75 -1.49 -3.66
CA GLU A 120 13.09 -1.85 -4.12
C GLU A 120 13.81 -2.75 -3.11
N ALA A 121 13.66 -2.48 -1.83
CA ALA A 121 14.25 -3.31 -0.78
C ALA A 121 13.68 -4.74 -0.83
N LYS A 122 12.37 -4.84 -0.99
CA LYS A 122 11.72 -6.15 -1.10
C LYS A 122 12.11 -6.88 -2.38
N LEU A 123 12.28 -6.13 -3.46
CA LEU A 123 12.69 -6.70 -4.75
C LEU A 123 14.08 -7.32 -4.63
N LYS A 124 15.01 -6.67 -3.96
CA LYS A 124 16.35 -7.21 -3.72
C LYS A 124 16.28 -8.50 -2.92
N GLU A 125 15.43 -8.52 -1.90
CA GLU A 125 15.23 -9.72 -1.09
C GLU A 125 14.72 -10.88 -1.93
N LEU A 126 13.74 -10.62 -2.80
CA LEU A 126 13.17 -11.65 -3.67
C LEU A 126 14.14 -12.16 -4.71
N ARG A 127 15.06 -11.31 -5.16
CA ARG A 127 16.10 -11.71 -6.13
C ARG A 127 17.23 -12.47 -5.46
N GLY A 128 17.25 -12.55 -4.15
CA GLY A 128 18.31 -13.20 -3.42
C GLY A 128 19.57 -12.35 -3.29
N GLU A 129 19.48 -11.06 -3.58
CA GLU A 129 20.61 -10.16 -3.42
C GLU A 129 20.75 -9.82 -1.94
N GLU A 130 21.91 -10.08 -1.40
CA GLU A 130 22.17 -9.78 -0.01
C GLU A 130 22.27 -8.27 0.19
N ASN A 131 21.62 -7.80 1.23
CA ASN A 131 21.71 -6.40 1.58
C ASN A 131 23.02 -6.09 2.25
N GLY A 132 23.69 -5.20 1.69
CA GLY A 132 24.83 -4.63 2.35
C GLY A 132 26.07 -5.45 2.44
N THR A 133 26.08 -6.36 1.96
CA THR A 133 27.10 -7.02 2.08
C THR A 133 28.25 -6.72 1.75
N MET A 134 28.41 -6.33 1.74
CA MET A 134 29.13 -6.25 1.40
C MET A 134 30.08 -6.20 1.86
N GLU A 135 30.44 -6.50 1.93
CA GLU A 135 31.34 -6.55 2.33
C GLU A 135 32.12 -6.22 1.95
#